data_9e1cae5954c766b8a6600381406851ae
#
_entry.id   9e1cae5954c766b8a6600381406851ae
#
_cell.length_a   1.000
_cell.length_b   1.000
_cell.length_c   1.000
_cell.angle_alpha   90.00
_cell.angle_beta   90.00
_cell.angle_gamma   90.00
#
_symmetry.space_group_name_H-M   'P 1'
#
loop_
_entity.id
_entity.type
_entity.pdbx_description
1 polymer ?
#
loop_
_entity_poly.entity_id
_entity_poly.type
_entity_poly.pdbx_seq_one_letter_code
_entity_poly.pdbx_strand_id
1 'polypeptide(L)'
;MLTLNFSSIGLQKALLRVALTSAIAGAGVVMGVAPNVTQPLTRWFDTTVYAQSVSSEEVTNYARAAIAVERLRQNTYSEIKRLVNPVPNIACNQRAAFSGLPGNARQIAESYCNQSTVIVERHGLTIQRFNEITSQRQSDNSLEQRIQQAIRNLQ
;
A
#
# COMPACT_ATOMS: atom_id res chain seq x y z
N MET A 1 -11.18 -3.36 3.03
CA MET A 1 -11.41 -1.94 2.74
C MET A 1 -10.35 -1.49 1.76
N LEU A 2 -10.75 -1.11 0.55
CA LEU A 2 -9.83 -0.71 -0.53
C LEU A 2 -9.32 0.70 -0.26
N THR A 3 -8.05 0.83 0.10
CA THR A 3 -7.35 2.12 0.12
C THR A 3 -6.52 2.26 -1.16
N LEU A 4 -7.20 2.49 -2.28
CA LEU A 4 -6.52 2.89 -3.51
C LEU A 4 -6.30 4.41 -3.46
N ASN A 5 -5.31 4.83 -2.68
CA ASN A 5 -4.84 6.21 -2.70
C ASN A 5 -3.75 6.32 -3.76
N PHE A 6 -4.16 6.52 -5.01
CA PHE A 6 -3.24 6.87 -6.08
C PHE A 6 -2.97 8.38 -6.03
N SER A 7 -2.12 8.79 -5.09
CA SER A 7 -1.42 10.05 -5.24
C SER A 7 -0.58 9.97 -6.51
N SER A 8 -0.83 10.90 -7.40
CA SER A 8 -0.10 11.10 -8.65
C SER A 8 1.40 10.86 -8.44
N ILE A 9 1.98 9.98 -9.24
CA ILE A 9 3.43 9.83 -9.36
C ILE A 9 3.96 11.12 -10.01
N GLY A 10 4.02 12.16 -9.20
CA GLY A 10 4.77 13.37 -9.48
C GLY A 10 6.20 13.14 -9.02
N LEU A 11 7.09 13.05 -10.00
CA LEU A 11 8.53 13.02 -9.84
C LEU A 11 8.99 14.31 -9.14
N GLN A 12 9.06 14.33 -7.81
CA GLN A 12 9.78 15.38 -7.10
C GLN A 12 10.65 14.76 -6.03
N LYS A 13 11.95 14.69 -6.36
CA LYS A 13 13.04 14.48 -5.42
C LYS A 13 13.08 15.68 -4.47
N ALA A 14 12.62 15.50 -3.25
CA ALA A 14 12.92 16.43 -2.15
C ALA A 14 13.72 15.68 -1.08
N LEU A 15 15.03 15.96 -1.08
CA LEU A 15 15.96 15.57 -0.04
C LEU A 15 15.63 16.35 1.24
N LEU A 16 15.15 15.68 2.27
CA LEU A 16 15.21 16.20 3.62
C LEU A 16 15.95 15.20 4.52
N ARG A 17 17.22 15.50 4.75
CA ARG A 17 18.04 14.86 5.79
C ARG A 17 17.62 15.47 7.12
N VAL A 18 17.02 14.69 8.00
CA VAL A 18 16.90 15.03 9.42
C VAL A 18 17.79 14.08 10.20
N ALA A 19 18.92 14.60 10.66
CA ALA A 19 19.78 13.95 11.62
C ALA A 19 19.18 14.13 13.02
N LEU A 20 18.78 13.05 13.68
CA LEU A 20 18.44 13.03 15.11
C LEU A 20 19.49 12.20 15.84
N THR A 21 20.49 12.89 16.39
CA THR A 21 21.39 12.35 17.39
C THR A 21 20.70 12.37 18.75
N SER A 22 20.43 11.21 19.32
CA SER A 22 20.04 11.08 20.73
C SER A 22 21.07 10.23 21.45
N ALA A 23 21.97 10.90 22.18
CA ALA A 23 22.83 10.28 23.15
C ALA A 23 22.06 10.10 24.47
N ILE A 24 21.94 8.88 24.97
CA ILE A 24 21.54 8.62 26.34
C ILE A 24 22.65 7.82 27.00
N ALA A 25 23.47 8.51 27.79
CA ALA A 25 24.36 7.90 28.76
C ALA A 25 23.59 7.74 30.08
N GLY A 26 23.53 6.55 30.62
CA GLY A 26 22.96 6.26 31.93
C GLY A 26 23.68 5.08 32.55
N ALA A 27 24.75 5.33 33.30
CA ALA A 27 25.43 4.38 34.13
C ALA A 27 24.63 4.17 35.42
N GLY A 28 24.25 2.96 35.71
CA GLY A 28 23.67 2.54 36.99
C GLY A 28 24.18 1.16 37.36
N VAL A 29 25.28 1.09 38.11
CA VAL A 29 25.79 -0.13 38.71
C VAL A 29 25.06 -0.33 40.05
N VAL A 30 24.27 -1.39 40.20
CA VAL A 30 23.79 -1.87 41.47
C VAL A 30 24.19 -3.34 41.60
N MET A 31 25.14 -3.59 42.48
CA MET A 31 25.50 -4.93 42.93
C MET A 31 24.35 -5.50 43.75
N GLY A 32 23.74 -6.56 43.29
CA GLY A 32 22.74 -7.35 44.00
C GLY A 32 22.91 -8.83 43.68
N VAL A 33 23.20 -9.62 44.70
CA VAL A 33 23.48 -11.06 44.71
C VAL A 33 22.38 -11.83 43.98
N ALA A 34 22.76 -12.66 42.99
CA ALA A 34 21.88 -13.52 42.24
C ALA A 34 21.67 -14.88 42.94
N PRO A 35 20.45 -15.39 43.10
CA PRO A 35 20.21 -16.83 43.16
C PRO A 35 20.18 -17.41 41.73
N ASN A 36 20.92 -18.49 41.59
CA ASN A 36 21.09 -19.30 40.38
C ASN A 36 19.74 -19.81 39.86
N VAL A 37 19.15 -19.14 38.84
CA VAL A 37 18.04 -19.68 38.06
C VAL A 37 18.51 -19.81 36.61
N THR A 38 19.11 -20.94 36.33
CA THR A 38 19.46 -21.39 34.98
C THR A 38 18.22 -21.84 34.22
N GLN A 39 17.42 -20.90 33.75
CA GLN A 39 16.49 -21.14 32.65
C GLN A 39 16.54 -19.95 31.67
N PRO A 40 16.82 -20.18 30.40
CA PRO A 40 16.78 -19.11 29.41
C PRO A 40 15.34 -18.72 29.14
N LEU A 41 14.87 -17.64 29.76
CA LEU A 41 13.57 -17.03 29.48
C LEU A 41 13.56 -16.23 28.17
N THR A 42 14.39 -16.61 27.20
CA THR A 42 14.53 -15.91 25.89
C THR A 42 13.60 -16.43 24.83
N ARG A 43 12.51 -17.14 25.15
CA ARG A 43 11.57 -17.68 24.14
C ARG A 43 10.19 -17.03 24.10
N TRP A 44 9.96 -15.92 24.78
CA TRP A 44 8.59 -15.39 24.90
C TRP A 44 8.29 -14.17 24.01
N PHE A 45 9.25 -13.63 23.27
CA PHE A 45 9.02 -12.45 22.44
C PHE A 45 9.58 -12.57 21.00
N ASP A 46 9.66 -13.80 20.49
CA ASP A 46 9.91 -13.97 19.06
C ASP A 46 8.56 -13.89 18.30
N THR A 47 7.78 -12.86 18.58
CA THR A 47 6.81 -12.34 17.63
C THR A 47 7.54 -11.44 16.64
N THR A 48 8.48 -11.99 15.91
CA THR A 48 8.78 -11.51 14.59
C THR A 48 7.46 -11.71 13.83
N VAL A 49 6.67 -10.66 13.77
CA VAL A 49 5.66 -10.50 12.72
C VAL A 49 6.48 -10.51 11.43
N TYR A 50 6.69 -11.70 10.87
CA TYR A 50 7.18 -11.83 9.51
C TYR A 50 6.15 -11.11 8.65
N ALA A 51 6.44 -9.86 8.29
CA ALA A 51 5.79 -9.26 7.16
C ALA A 51 5.98 -10.27 6.02
N GLN A 52 4.89 -10.92 5.63
CA GLN A 52 4.94 -12.03 4.68
C GLN A 52 5.61 -11.51 3.42
N SER A 53 6.81 -11.99 3.12
CA SER A 53 7.59 -11.53 1.97
C SER A 53 6.76 -11.74 0.70
N VAL A 54 6.66 -10.71 -0.13
CA VAL A 54 5.89 -10.78 -1.37
C VAL A 54 6.61 -11.71 -2.34
N SER A 55 5.96 -12.82 -2.72
CA SER A 55 6.51 -13.80 -3.65
C SER A 55 6.66 -13.24 -5.08
N SER A 56 7.42 -13.92 -5.94
CA SER A 56 7.55 -13.52 -7.34
C SER A 56 6.26 -13.67 -8.13
N GLU A 57 5.43 -14.64 -7.76
CA GLU A 57 4.10 -14.82 -8.33
C GLU A 57 3.17 -13.67 -7.94
N GLU A 58 3.14 -13.31 -6.66
CA GLU A 58 2.36 -12.17 -6.18
C GLU A 58 2.79 -10.85 -6.83
N VAL A 59 4.10 -10.64 -7.05
CA VAL A 59 4.61 -9.48 -7.78
C VAL A 59 4.07 -9.45 -9.21
N THR A 60 4.06 -10.58 -9.90
CA THR A 60 3.53 -10.66 -11.27
C THR A 60 2.02 -10.43 -11.31
N ASN A 61 1.28 -11.04 -10.39
CA ASN A 61 -0.17 -10.88 -10.26
C ASN A 61 -0.54 -9.45 -9.89
N TYR A 62 0.21 -8.85 -8.97
CA TYR A 62 0.07 -7.44 -8.60
C TYR A 62 0.30 -6.51 -9.80
N ALA A 63 1.37 -6.73 -10.57
CA ALA A 63 1.68 -5.91 -11.75
C ALA A 63 0.56 -5.97 -12.81
N ARG A 64 0.04 -7.17 -13.10
CA ARG A 64 -1.10 -7.34 -14.02
C ARG A 64 -2.35 -6.62 -13.53
N ALA A 65 -2.70 -6.81 -12.26
CA ALA A 65 -3.84 -6.14 -11.65
C ALA A 65 -3.67 -4.61 -11.66
N ALA A 66 -2.50 -4.10 -11.29
CA ALA A 66 -2.21 -2.68 -11.26
C ALA A 66 -2.33 -2.01 -12.64
N ILE A 67 -1.81 -2.65 -13.70
CA ILE A 67 -1.95 -2.15 -15.08
C ILE A 67 -3.43 -2.08 -15.48
N ALA A 68 -4.20 -3.13 -15.19
CA ALA A 68 -5.61 -3.18 -15.57
C ALA A 68 -6.47 -2.16 -14.78
N VAL A 69 -6.23 -2.02 -13.48
CA VAL A 69 -6.90 -1.03 -12.64
C VAL A 69 -6.54 0.40 -13.07
N GLU A 70 -5.28 0.65 -13.44
CA GLU A 70 -4.86 1.99 -13.91
C GLU A 70 -5.55 2.37 -15.23
N ARG A 71 -5.68 1.44 -16.18
CA ARG A 71 -6.44 1.68 -17.43
C ARG A 71 -7.92 1.99 -17.13
N LEU A 72 -8.53 1.24 -16.24
CA LEU A 72 -9.90 1.50 -15.80
C LEU A 72 -10.01 2.87 -15.14
N ARG A 73 -9.06 3.24 -14.28
CA ARG A 73 -9.01 4.54 -13.61
C ARG A 73 -8.96 5.70 -14.61
N GLN A 74 -8.11 5.60 -15.64
CA GLN A 74 -7.97 6.65 -16.68
C GLN A 74 -9.26 6.84 -17.47
N ASN A 75 -9.92 5.74 -17.86
CA ASN A 75 -11.20 5.81 -18.56
C ASN A 75 -12.27 6.45 -17.68
N THR A 76 -12.40 5.95 -16.44
CA THR A 76 -13.35 6.49 -15.45
C THR A 76 -13.12 7.99 -15.17
N TYR A 77 -11.85 8.39 -15.01
CA TYR A 77 -11.51 9.80 -14.82
C TYR A 77 -11.97 10.65 -16.00
N SER A 78 -11.76 10.19 -17.23
CA SER A 78 -12.15 10.90 -18.45
C SER A 78 -13.67 11.02 -18.57
N GLU A 79 -14.42 9.99 -18.17
CA GLU A 79 -15.88 10.03 -18.17
C GLU A 79 -16.42 11.00 -17.10
N ILE A 80 -15.92 10.93 -15.86
CA ILE A 80 -16.36 11.83 -14.79
C ILE A 80 -16.00 13.28 -15.11
N LYS A 81 -14.83 13.53 -15.71
CA LYS A 81 -14.40 14.88 -16.11
C LYS A 81 -15.35 15.57 -17.09
N ARG A 82 -16.10 14.82 -17.88
CA ARG A 82 -17.14 15.37 -18.76
C ARG A 82 -18.39 15.84 -18.02
N LEU A 83 -18.59 15.31 -16.81
CA LEU A 83 -19.79 15.57 -15.99
C LEU A 83 -19.54 16.60 -14.89
N VAL A 84 -18.31 16.59 -14.34
CA VAL A 84 -17.90 17.47 -13.23
C VAL A 84 -16.46 17.95 -13.40
N ASN A 85 -16.22 19.20 -13.06
CA ASN A 85 -14.88 19.79 -13.07
C ASN A 85 -14.75 20.77 -11.87
N PRO A 86 -13.77 20.58 -10.96
CA PRO A 86 -12.73 19.54 -10.96
C PRO A 86 -13.29 18.16 -10.59
N VAL A 87 -12.61 17.10 -11.07
CA VAL A 87 -12.91 15.72 -10.68
C VAL A 87 -12.39 15.50 -9.26
N PRO A 88 -13.23 15.10 -8.30
CA PRO A 88 -12.77 14.82 -6.95
C PRO A 88 -11.91 13.55 -6.91
N ASN A 89 -11.16 13.37 -5.82
CA ASN A 89 -10.41 12.13 -5.59
C ASN A 89 -11.39 10.99 -5.34
N ILE A 90 -11.34 9.95 -6.20
CA ILE A 90 -12.17 8.76 -6.07
C ILE A 90 -11.42 7.73 -5.23
N ALA A 91 -11.70 7.69 -3.94
CA ALA A 91 -11.13 6.72 -3.01
C ALA A 91 -12.20 5.68 -2.63
N CYS A 92 -12.03 4.44 -3.08
CA CYS A 92 -13.04 3.38 -2.92
C CYS A 92 -13.30 2.98 -1.46
N ASN A 93 -12.40 3.30 -0.56
CA ASN A 93 -12.58 3.13 0.89
C ASN A 93 -13.38 4.27 1.56
N GLN A 94 -13.63 5.37 0.84
CA GLN A 94 -14.33 6.56 1.32
C GLN A 94 -15.56 6.87 0.46
N ARG A 95 -16.52 5.96 0.44
CA ARG A 95 -17.75 6.12 -0.38
C ARG A 95 -18.53 7.42 -0.08
N ALA A 96 -18.43 7.94 1.14
CA ALA A 96 -18.98 9.24 1.48
C ALA A 96 -18.40 10.40 0.63
N ALA A 97 -17.17 10.26 0.11
CA ALA A 97 -16.58 11.26 -0.78
C ALA A 97 -17.32 11.38 -2.13
N PHE A 98 -18.13 10.38 -2.49
CA PHE A 98 -18.94 10.40 -3.73
C PHE A 98 -20.31 11.02 -3.54
N SER A 99 -20.74 11.27 -2.32
CA SER A 99 -22.09 11.78 -2.02
C SER A 99 -22.37 13.16 -2.64
N GLY A 100 -21.34 13.97 -2.81
CA GLY A 100 -21.41 15.27 -3.47
C GLY A 100 -21.40 15.24 -5.01
N LEU A 101 -21.19 14.06 -5.63
CA LEU A 101 -21.22 13.93 -7.08
C LEU A 101 -22.66 13.90 -7.62
N PRO A 102 -22.91 14.45 -8.83
CA PRO A 102 -24.13 14.20 -9.57
C PRO A 102 -24.40 12.69 -9.73
N GLY A 103 -25.67 12.30 -9.79
CA GLY A 103 -26.06 10.88 -9.74
C GLY A 103 -25.36 9.98 -10.76
N ASN A 104 -25.20 10.44 -11.99
CA ASN A 104 -24.48 9.73 -13.06
C ASN A 104 -22.96 9.63 -12.78
N ALA A 105 -22.32 10.69 -12.33
CA ALA A 105 -20.90 10.67 -11.96
C ALA A 105 -20.64 9.76 -10.75
N ARG A 106 -21.55 9.73 -9.78
CA ARG A 106 -21.50 8.82 -8.63
C ARG A 106 -21.59 7.37 -9.08
N GLN A 107 -22.53 7.03 -9.96
CA GLN A 107 -22.69 5.67 -10.48
C GLN A 107 -21.42 5.20 -11.20
N ILE A 108 -20.77 6.07 -12.00
CA ILE A 108 -19.51 5.76 -12.66
C ILE A 108 -18.40 5.49 -11.62
N ALA A 109 -18.29 6.31 -10.57
CA ALA A 109 -17.31 6.12 -9.50
C ALA A 109 -17.54 4.80 -8.71
N GLU A 110 -18.78 4.47 -8.40
CA GLU A 110 -19.14 3.21 -7.74
C GLU A 110 -18.83 2.00 -8.62
N SER A 111 -19.13 2.10 -9.92
CA SER A 111 -18.81 1.06 -10.91
C SER A 111 -17.30 0.83 -11.00
N TYR A 112 -16.51 1.89 -11.02
CA TYR A 112 -15.05 1.81 -10.97
C TYR A 112 -14.56 1.02 -9.76
N CYS A 113 -15.07 1.31 -8.57
CA CYS A 113 -14.67 0.62 -7.36
C CYS A 113 -15.02 -0.88 -7.40
N ASN A 114 -16.19 -1.22 -7.89
CA ASN A 114 -16.63 -2.60 -8.00
C ASN A 114 -15.79 -3.36 -9.06
N GLN A 115 -15.56 -2.76 -10.22
CA GLN A 115 -14.75 -3.36 -11.29
C GLN A 115 -13.29 -3.53 -10.86
N SER A 116 -12.72 -2.57 -10.11
CA SER A 116 -11.36 -2.68 -9.58
C SER A 116 -11.20 -3.89 -8.66
N THR A 117 -12.20 -4.17 -7.82
CA THR A 117 -12.23 -5.38 -6.98
C THR A 117 -12.17 -6.64 -7.84
N VAL A 118 -13.06 -6.75 -8.83
CA VAL A 118 -13.11 -7.91 -9.73
C VAL A 118 -11.80 -8.10 -10.50
N ILE A 119 -11.17 -7.01 -10.94
CA ILE A 119 -9.87 -7.07 -11.63
C ILE A 119 -8.80 -7.66 -10.72
N VAL A 120 -8.67 -7.19 -9.48
CA VAL A 120 -7.68 -7.68 -8.53
C VAL A 120 -7.87 -9.17 -8.25
N GLU A 121 -9.11 -9.59 -8.02
CA GLU A 121 -9.46 -11.00 -7.76
C GLU A 121 -9.18 -11.91 -8.96
N ARG A 122 -9.45 -11.45 -10.18
CA ARG A 122 -9.10 -12.19 -11.41
C ARG A 122 -7.61 -12.44 -11.58
N HIS A 123 -6.79 -11.59 -11.01
CA HIS A 123 -5.33 -11.76 -11.02
C HIS A 123 -4.81 -12.52 -9.80
N GLY A 124 -5.68 -13.24 -9.07
CA GLY A 124 -5.29 -14.15 -8.00
C GLY A 124 -4.89 -13.46 -6.69
N LEU A 125 -5.28 -12.20 -6.49
CA LEU A 125 -5.04 -11.47 -5.25
C LEU A 125 -6.36 -11.14 -4.55
N THR A 126 -6.37 -11.22 -3.23
CA THR A 126 -7.44 -10.58 -2.46
C THR A 126 -7.22 -9.06 -2.45
N ILE A 127 -8.29 -8.29 -2.28
CA ILE A 127 -8.19 -6.82 -2.13
C ILE A 127 -7.29 -6.43 -0.96
N GLN A 128 -7.38 -7.17 0.14
CA GLN A 128 -6.52 -6.94 1.30
C GLN A 128 -5.05 -7.11 0.91
N ARG A 129 -4.69 -8.22 0.25
CA ARG A 129 -3.31 -8.50 -0.15
C ARG A 129 -2.78 -7.49 -1.16
N PHE A 130 -3.60 -7.09 -2.13
CA PHE A 130 -3.25 -6.03 -3.08
C PHE A 130 -2.92 -4.71 -2.37
N ASN A 131 -3.71 -4.32 -1.37
CA ASN A 131 -3.46 -3.11 -0.59
C ASN A 131 -2.22 -3.22 0.31
N GLU A 132 -1.96 -4.40 0.90
CA GLU A 132 -0.74 -4.68 1.65
C GLU A 132 0.50 -4.49 0.78
N ILE A 133 0.53 -5.09 -0.42
CA ILE A 133 1.63 -4.93 -1.38
C ILE A 133 1.78 -3.46 -1.79
N THR A 134 0.67 -2.77 -2.04
CA THR A 134 0.66 -1.33 -2.36
C THR A 134 1.26 -0.47 -1.25
N SER A 135 1.02 -0.82 0.00
CA SER A 135 1.61 -0.14 1.15
C SER A 135 3.10 -0.50 1.32
N GLN A 136 3.45 -1.78 1.24
CA GLN A 136 4.82 -2.25 1.42
C GLN A 136 5.79 -1.67 0.38
N ARG A 137 5.39 -1.57 -0.90
CA ARG A 137 6.23 -1.01 -1.96
C ARG A 137 6.65 0.45 -1.72
N GLN A 138 5.93 1.19 -0.87
CA GLN A 138 6.26 2.58 -0.55
C GLN A 138 7.48 2.69 0.38
N SER A 139 7.75 1.67 1.17
CA SER A 139 8.85 1.60 2.13
C SER A 139 9.93 0.57 1.75
N ASP A 140 9.61 -0.37 0.85
CA ASP A 140 10.54 -1.40 0.36
C ASP A 140 10.95 -1.12 -1.08
N ASN A 141 12.12 -0.50 -1.25
CA ASN A 141 12.68 -0.19 -2.56
C ASN A 141 12.96 -1.44 -3.42
N SER A 142 13.30 -2.58 -2.80
CA SER A 142 13.53 -3.84 -3.51
C SER A 142 12.24 -4.37 -4.10
N LEU A 143 11.16 -4.35 -3.33
CA LEU A 143 9.82 -4.73 -3.81
C LEU A 143 9.36 -3.81 -4.94
N GLU A 144 9.55 -2.49 -4.78
CA GLU A 144 9.19 -1.52 -5.83
C GLU A 144 9.92 -1.81 -7.14
N GLN A 145 11.25 -2.06 -7.09
CA GLN A 145 12.04 -2.41 -8.29
C GLN A 145 11.54 -3.69 -8.96
N ARG A 146 11.19 -4.73 -8.19
CA ARG A 146 10.64 -5.98 -8.70
C ARG A 146 9.28 -5.74 -9.39
N ILE A 147 8.41 -4.93 -8.78
CA ILE A 147 7.11 -4.57 -9.36
C ILE A 147 7.31 -3.79 -10.67
N GLN A 148 8.19 -2.79 -10.68
CA GLN A 148 8.48 -2.00 -11.89
C GLN A 148 9.04 -2.87 -13.02
N GLN A 149 9.92 -3.82 -12.69
CA GLN A 149 10.42 -4.78 -13.67
C GLN A 149 9.30 -5.67 -14.22
N ALA A 150 8.41 -6.17 -13.37
CA ALA A 150 7.26 -6.97 -13.80
C ALA A 150 6.32 -6.15 -14.72
N ILE A 151 6.06 -4.88 -14.41
CA ILE A 151 5.26 -3.98 -15.25
C ILE A 151 5.90 -3.81 -16.63
N ARG A 152 7.22 -3.54 -16.69
CA ARG A 152 7.93 -3.40 -17.99
C ARG A 152 7.85 -4.67 -18.84
N ASN A 153 7.91 -5.84 -18.22
CA ASN A 153 7.85 -7.11 -18.94
C ASN A 153 6.44 -7.45 -19.47
N LEU A 154 5.41 -6.74 -19.01
CA LEU A 154 4.00 -6.95 -19.39
C LEU A 154 3.48 -5.92 -20.40
N GLN A 155 4.26 -4.89 -20.71
CA GLN A 155 3.94 -3.83 -21.68
C GLN A 155 4.64 -4.05 -23.02
#